data_725926c058f2cd723b39bc8916019819
#
_entry.id   725926c058f2cd723b39bc8916019819
#
_cell.length_a   1.000
_cell.length_b   1.000
_cell.length_c   1.000
_cell.angle_alpha   90.00
_cell.angle_beta   90.00
_cell.angle_gamma   90.00
#
_symmetry.space_group_name_H-M   'P 1'
#
loop_
_entity.id
_entity.type
_entity.pdbx_description
1 polymer ?
#
loop_
_entity_poly.entity_id
_entity_poly.type
_entity_poly.pdbx_seq_one_letter_code
_entity_poly.pdbx_strand_id
1 'polypeptide(L)'
;MIKKELRRVASLMCLCVLSGLMTMTYAQHNTSSPYTRYGYGNIIDGGYGQSRAMGGLSYGVRPSQYINAVNPASYTSIDSLTFRFEAGASFQISDQKGSGVRSTSLNGNLEFLAFQFPIRKWVAFSVGLQPVSVVGYEFSQTEEGFSSISSGTLTTKYEYSGEGGVTQLYAGLGFKPFRWLAVGGNFQFNFGTISHSSKSTFSISSYHATAMTQEISIKDISGNFGLQAMIPLKENHNLTVGAVYQMKSSLNADATQTIITTDTTTLSYDNQFDLPMHIGVGVVYSYTDALMVGIDYKREFWNDVRFFGEKNFYNRDKFIVGMQYLPDANGRAYFQRVAYRFGVNYSKSYYSVNGEQLNSFSLTTGWGFPLKRGLNPTRINVTFEYGHNGVVSDTQIREQYFKFTLNATINERWFEKRKLN
;
A
#
# COMPACT_ATOMS: atom_id res chain seq x y z
N MET A 1 27.08 27.14 -15.49
CA MET A 1 25.82 27.85 -15.29
C MET A 1 24.67 26.88 -15.02
N ILE A 2 24.42 25.90 -15.83
CA ILE A 2 23.32 24.90 -15.73
C ILE A 2 23.30 24.12 -14.40
N LYS A 3 24.46 23.71 -13.83
CA LYS A 3 24.54 23.01 -12.54
C LYS A 3 24.08 23.85 -11.34
N LYS A 4 24.23 25.17 -11.42
CA LYS A 4 23.87 26.12 -10.34
C LYS A 4 22.36 26.36 -10.35
N GLU A 5 21.75 26.43 -11.53
CA GLU A 5 20.30 26.56 -11.71
C GLU A 5 19.57 25.25 -11.34
N LEU A 6 20.11 24.08 -11.70
CA LEU A 6 19.52 22.79 -11.28
C LEU A 6 19.53 22.59 -9.76
N ARG A 7 20.61 23.04 -9.08
CA ARG A 7 20.65 23.03 -7.61
C ARG A 7 19.64 23.99 -7.00
N ARG A 8 19.43 25.17 -7.59
CA ARG A 8 18.42 26.13 -7.14
C ARG A 8 17.00 25.60 -7.31
N VAL A 9 16.70 24.99 -8.45
CA VAL A 9 15.39 24.36 -8.71
C VAL A 9 15.14 23.17 -7.77
N ALA A 10 16.14 22.33 -7.53
CA ALA A 10 16.04 21.22 -6.58
C ALA A 10 15.87 21.70 -5.14
N SER A 11 16.58 22.78 -4.74
CA SER A 11 16.42 23.40 -3.42
C SER A 11 15.06 24.08 -3.26
N LEU A 12 14.56 24.76 -4.31
CA LEU A 12 13.21 25.34 -4.32
C LEU A 12 12.12 24.26 -4.26
N MET A 13 12.24 23.16 -5.02
CA MET A 13 11.34 22.02 -4.90
C MET A 13 11.39 21.40 -3.50
N CYS A 14 12.57 21.22 -2.93
CA CYS A 14 12.72 20.71 -1.57
C CYS A 14 12.12 21.65 -0.53
N LEU A 15 12.27 22.97 -0.72
CA LEU A 15 11.69 24.01 0.16
C LEU A 15 10.15 24.04 0.02
N CYS A 16 9.60 23.91 -1.19
CA CYS A 16 8.16 23.82 -1.43
C CYS A 16 7.56 22.54 -0.83
N VAL A 17 8.26 21.41 -0.90
CA VAL A 17 7.85 20.16 -0.26
C VAL A 17 7.92 20.28 1.26
N LEU A 18 8.98 20.86 1.81
CA LEU A 18 9.10 21.12 3.26
C LEU A 18 8.07 22.13 3.77
N SER A 19 7.81 23.21 3.05
CA SER A 19 6.79 24.19 3.44
C SER A 19 5.37 23.62 3.34
N GLY A 20 5.10 22.77 2.33
CA GLY A 20 3.85 22.02 2.23
C GLY A 20 3.64 21.02 3.39
N LEU A 21 4.70 20.42 3.90
CA LEU A 21 4.65 19.52 5.06
C LEU A 21 4.40 20.28 6.39
N MET A 22 4.85 21.54 6.51
CA MET A 22 4.64 22.34 7.73
C MET A 22 3.23 22.92 7.86
N THR A 23 2.45 23.02 6.80
CA THR A 23 1.05 23.47 6.86
C THR A 23 0.06 22.38 7.19
N MET A 24 0.49 21.13 7.31
CA MET A 24 -0.38 19.96 7.57
C MET A 24 -0.44 19.58 9.05
N THR A 25 -0.53 20.55 9.96
CA THR A 25 -0.66 20.27 11.42
C THR A 25 -2.08 20.00 11.90
N TYR A 26 -3.04 19.86 10.99
CA TYR A 26 -4.34 19.25 11.34
C TYR A 26 -4.22 17.73 11.19
N ALA A 27 -4.71 16.98 12.17
CA ALA A 27 -4.79 15.53 12.12
C ALA A 27 -5.58 15.11 10.87
N GLN A 28 -4.87 14.91 9.75
CA GLN A 28 -5.48 14.44 8.52
C GLN A 28 -5.55 12.93 8.61
N HIS A 29 -6.74 12.40 8.48
CA HIS A 29 -6.92 10.96 8.30
C HIS A 29 -6.12 10.51 7.07
N ASN A 30 -5.43 9.38 7.18
CA ASN A 30 -4.65 8.79 6.07
C ASN A 30 -5.54 8.39 4.88
N THR A 31 -6.84 8.29 5.09
CA THR A 31 -7.88 8.02 4.11
C THR A 31 -9.20 8.59 4.63
N SER A 32 -10.19 8.75 3.77
CA SER A 32 -11.55 9.18 4.12
C SER A 32 -12.60 8.26 3.50
N SER A 33 -12.25 6.99 3.27
CA SER A 33 -13.14 6.02 2.67
C SER A 33 -14.07 5.40 3.70
N PRO A 34 -15.41 5.46 3.53
CA PRO A 34 -16.37 4.83 4.44
C PRO A 34 -16.23 3.30 4.47
N TYR A 35 -15.60 2.72 3.45
CA TYR A 35 -15.33 1.29 3.40
C TYR A 35 -14.24 0.84 4.37
N THR A 36 -13.44 1.76 4.89
CA THR A 36 -12.42 1.43 5.91
C THR A 36 -13.00 1.16 7.29
N ARG A 37 -14.33 1.26 7.46
CA ARG A 37 -15.03 0.82 8.68
C ARG A 37 -15.02 -0.69 8.90
N TYR A 38 -14.71 -1.46 7.85
CA TYR A 38 -14.74 -2.92 7.91
C TYR A 38 -13.36 -3.48 8.27
N GLY A 39 -13.29 -4.23 9.38
CA GLY A 39 -12.12 -4.97 9.82
C GLY A 39 -10.87 -4.11 10.00
N TYR A 40 -9.82 -4.45 9.26
CA TYR A 40 -8.53 -3.75 9.31
C TYR A 40 -8.46 -2.52 8.39
N GLY A 41 -9.57 -2.09 7.79
CA GLY A 41 -9.62 -0.97 6.87
C GLY A 41 -9.18 -1.30 5.45
N ASN A 42 -8.60 -0.33 4.76
CA ASN A 42 -8.10 -0.52 3.40
C ASN A 42 -6.72 -1.17 3.43
N ILE A 43 -6.63 -2.37 2.87
CA ILE A 43 -5.37 -3.12 2.77
C ILE A 43 -4.51 -2.51 1.66
N ILE A 44 -3.30 -2.09 2.03
CA ILE A 44 -2.31 -1.54 1.12
C ILE A 44 -1.47 -2.71 0.61
N ASP A 45 -1.58 -2.98 -0.70
CA ASP A 45 -0.71 -3.95 -1.34
C ASP A 45 0.72 -3.41 -1.37
N GLY A 46 1.66 -4.24 -1.00
CA GLY A 46 3.08 -3.91 -1.08
C GLY A 46 3.49 -3.54 -2.51
N GLY A 47 4.66 -2.96 -2.63
CA GLY A 47 5.21 -2.48 -3.89
C GLY A 47 5.36 -0.96 -3.87
N TYR A 48 6.53 -0.53 -4.34
CA TYR A 48 6.94 0.87 -4.32
C TYR A 48 6.57 1.57 -5.63
N GLY A 49 6.87 2.84 -5.74
CA GLY A 49 6.39 3.72 -6.80
C GLY A 49 6.48 3.15 -8.23
N GLN A 50 7.56 2.42 -8.55
CA GLN A 50 7.71 1.79 -9.86
C GLN A 50 6.75 0.61 -10.07
N SER A 51 6.59 -0.25 -9.08
CA SER A 51 5.61 -1.35 -9.12
C SER A 51 4.18 -0.81 -9.19
N ARG A 52 3.88 0.24 -8.41
CA ARG A 52 2.55 0.88 -8.44
C ARG A 52 2.22 1.46 -9.80
N ALA A 53 3.20 2.07 -10.49
CA ALA A 53 3.03 2.57 -11.85
C ALA A 53 2.72 1.46 -12.88
N MET A 54 2.95 0.20 -12.51
CA MET A 54 2.64 -1.01 -13.29
C MET A 54 1.49 -1.82 -12.68
N GLY A 55 0.52 -1.15 -12.02
CA GLY A 55 -0.63 -1.80 -11.39
C GLY A 55 -0.32 -2.56 -10.10
N GLY A 56 0.92 -2.54 -9.62
CA GLY A 56 1.41 -3.34 -8.50
C GLY A 56 2.20 -4.59 -8.90
N LEU A 57 2.53 -4.76 -10.18
CA LEU A 57 3.33 -5.89 -10.70
C LEU A 57 4.63 -6.04 -9.91
N SER A 58 4.89 -7.24 -9.34
CA SER A 58 5.99 -7.42 -8.38
C SER A 58 6.57 -8.83 -8.31
N TYR A 59 5.77 -9.90 -8.43
CA TYR A 59 6.24 -11.25 -8.09
C TYR A 59 7.36 -11.76 -9.00
N GLY A 60 7.19 -11.59 -10.32
CA GLY A 60 8.22 -11.93 -11.30
C GLY A 60 9.21 -10.80 -11.57
N VAL A 61 8.98 -9.60 -11.03
CA VAL A 61 9.82 -8.42 -11.29
C VAL A 61 11.14 -8.52 -10.56
N ARG A 62 12.25 -8.43 -11.30
CA ARG A 62 13.61 -8.51 -10.79
C ARG A 62 14.43 -7.27 -11.17
N PRO A 63 14.19 -6.14 -10.49
CA PRO A 63 14.77 -4.87 -10.90
C PRO A 63 16.22 -4.72 -10.44
N SER A 64 17.10 -4.23 -11.32
CA SER A 64 18.45 -3.79 -10.94
C SER A 64 18.49 -2.35 -10.42
N GLN A 65 17.41 -1.58 -10.59
CA GLN A 65 17.41 -0.13 -10.40
C GLN A 65 16.49 0.38 -9.26
N TYR A 66 15.65 -0.47 -8.67
CA TYR A 66 14.75 -0.12 -7.56
C TYR A 66 14.53 -1.31 -6.62
N ILE A 67 13.87 -1.08 -5.48
CA ILE A 67 13.62 -2.10 -4.46
C ILE A 67 12.27 -2.76 -4.74
N ASN A 68 12.23 -4.09 -4.77
CA ASN A 68 11.00 -4.87 -4.79
C ASN A 68 10.87 -5.65 -3.47
N ALA A 69 10.26 -5.03 -2.45
CA ALA A 69 10.07 -5.63 -1.14
C ALA A 69 9.01 -6.74 -1.10
N VAL A 70 8.15 -6.80 -2.12
CA VAL A 70 7.08 -7.81 -2.22
C VAL A 70 7.64 -9.21 -2.43
N ASN A 71 8.68 -9.34 -3.26
CA ASN A 71 9.37 -10.61 -3.46
C ASN A 71 10.85 -10.49 -3.04
N PRO A 72 11.24 -10.95 -1.84
CA PRO A 72 12.61 -10.80 -1.32
C PRO A 72 13.67 -11.56 -2.12
N ALA A 73 13.31 -12.53 -2.97
CA ALA A 73 14.24 -13.16 -3.90
C ALA A 73 14.85 -12.15 -4.90
N SER A 74 14.13 -11.06 -5.19
CA SER A 74 14.58 -10.00 -6.09
C SER A 74 15.74 -9.17 -5.56
N TYR A 75 16.02 -9.17 -4.26
CA TYR A 75 17.06 -8.35 -3.66
C TYR A 75 18.45 -8.60 -4.28
N THR A 76 18.71 -9.83 -4.69
CA THR A 76 19.98 -10.21 -5.36
C THR A 76 20.12 -9.69 -6.80
N SER A 77 19.17 -8.89 -7.30
CA SER A 77 19.29 -8.20 -8.59
C SER A 77 20.03 -6.87 -8.49
N ILE A 78 20.28 -6.37 -7.28
CA ILE A 78 21.04 -5.13 -7.06
C ILE A 78 22.47 -5.28 -7.57
N ASP A 79 22.99 -4.22 -8.21
CA ASP A 79 24.38 -4.22 -8.67
C ASP A 79 25.37 -4.16 -7.50
N SER A 80 26.52 -4.77 -7.69
CA SER A 80 27.61 -4.75 -6.74
C SER A 80 28.04 -3.30 -6.44
N LEU A 81 28.42 -3.03 -5.18
CA LEU A 81 28.86 -1.72 -4.70
C LEU A 81 27.78 -0.63 -4.74
N THR A 82 26.52 -0.98 -4.90
CA THR A 82 25.42 -0.03 -4.91
C THR A 82 24.71 -0.01 -3.55
N PHE A 83 24.59 1.16 -2.95
CA PHE A 83 23.66 1.43 -1.86
C PHE A 83 22.43 2.12 -2.43
N ARG A 84 21.26 1.63 -2.08
CA ARG A 84 20.00 2.19 -2.56
C ARG A 84 19.14 2.64 -1.41
N PHE A 85 18.59 3.83 -1.56
CA PHE A 85 17.55 4.39 -0.71
C PHE A 85 16.32 4.73 -1.56
N GLU A 86 15.15 4.39 -1.07
CA GLU A 86 13.88 4.77 -1.67
C GLU A 86 12.91 5.35 -0.65
N ALA A 87 12.22 6.40 -1.06
CA ALA A 87 11.14 7.01 -0.30
C ALA A 87 10.03 7.45 -1.25
N GLY A 88 8.79 7.36 -0.80
CA GLY A 88 7.63 7.75 -1.57
C GLY A 88 6.55 8.40 -0.72
N ALA A 89 5.87 9.40 -1.30
CA ALA A 89 4.69 10.04 -0.74
C ALA A 89 3.58 10.12 -1.78
N SER A 90 2.34 10.12 -1.35
CA SER A 90 1.20 10.21 -2.25
C SER A 90 0.16 11.19 -1.77
N PHE A 91 -0.63 11.69 -2.73
CA PHE A 91 -1.84 12.49 -2.53
C PHE A 91 -2.98 11.82 -3.28
N GLN A 92 -4.11 11.69 -2.62
CA GLN A 92 -5.30 11.06 -3.17
C GLN A 92 -6.50 11.97 -3.02
N ILE A 93 -7.20 12.21 -4.11
CA ILE A 93 -8.52 12.84 -4.15
C ILE A 93 -9.53 11.73 -4.38
N SER A 94 -10.49 11.58 -3.47
CA SER A 94 -11.56 10.59 -3.57
C SER A 94 -12.92 11.29 -3.68
N ASP A 95 -13.73 10.87 -4.64
CA ASP A 95 -15.13 11.26 -4.83
C ASP A 95 -16.02 10.06 -4.48
N GLN A 96 -16.86 10.24 -3.47
CA GLN A 96 -17.74 9.23 -2.92
C GLN A 96 -19.18 9.60 -3.25
N LYS A 97 -19.92 8.70 -3.88
CA LYS A 97 -21.30 8.91 -4.26
C LYS A 97 -22.18 7.75 -3.79
N GLY A 98 -23.09 8.05 -2.89
CA GLY A 98 -24.16 7.15 -2.42
C GLY A 98 -25.55 7.63 -2.83
N SER A 99 -26.60 6.98 -2.32
CA SER A 99 -27.99 7.40 -2.52
C SER A 99 -28.22 8.79 -1.90
N GLY A 100 -28.26 9.83 -2.75
CA GLY A 100 -28.53 11.21 -2.33
C GLY A 100 -27.39 11.98 -1.69
N VAL A 101 -26.20 11.39 -1.47
CA VAL A 101 -25.05 12.03 -0.82
C VAL A 101 -23.82 11.94 -1.70
N ARG A 102 -23.07 13.04 -1.78
CA ARG A 102 -21.76 13.10 -2.42
C ARG A 102 -20.75 13.77 -1.49
N SER A 103 -19.57 13.20 -1.36
CA SER A 103 -18.47 13.76 -0.60
C SER A 103 -17.17 13.68 -1.39
N THR A 104 -16.32 14.68 -1.22
CA THR A 104 -14.97 14.70 -1.83
C THR A 104 -13.96 14.92 -0.72
N SER A 105 -12.90 14.13 -0.71
CA SER A 105 -11.83 14.19 0.29
C SER A 105 -10.45 14.26 -0.37
N LEU A 106 -9.50 14.90 0.32
CA LEU A 106 -8.09 14.96 -0.04
C LEU A 106 -7.26 14.36 1.09
N ASN A 107 -6.45 13.37 0.78
CA ASN A 107 -5.60 12.68 1.73
C ASN A 107 -4.15 12.68 1.25
N GLY A 108 -3.19 12.77 2.20
CA GLY A 108 -1.76 12.70 1.92
C GLY A 108 -1.09 11.66 2.78
N ASN A 109 -0.24 10.81 2.19
CA ASN A 109 0.39 9.69 2.88
C ASN A 109 1.88 9.57 2.59
N LEU A 110 2.65 9.21 3.61
CA LEU A 110 3.97 8.62 3.42
C LEU A 110 3.76 7.15 3.00
N GLU A 111 4.24 6.79 1.81
CA GLU A 111 4.00 5.46 1.25
C GLU A 111 4.99 4.43 1.75
N PHE A 112 6.26 4.78 1.83
CA PHE A 112 7.32 3.90 2.32
C PHE A 112 8.66 4.63 2.46
N LEU A 113 9.55 4.00 3.24
CA LEU A 113 10.98 4.28 3.32
C LEU A 113 11.70 2.94 3.24
N ALA A 114 12.71 2.81 2.37
CA ALA A 114 13.44 1.55 2.24
C ALA A 114 14.91 1.75 1.87
N PHE A 115 15.73 0.79 2.31
CA PHE A 115 17.14 0.69 2.01
C PHE A 115 17.47 -0.68 1.48
N GLN A 116 18.45 -0.76 0.57
CA GLN A 116 18.94 -2.02 0.02
C GLN A 116 20.42 -1.91 -0.31
N PHE A 117 21.18 -2.97 -0.01
CA PHE A 117 22.58 -3.08 -0.39
C PHE A 117 23.01 -4.52 -0.60
N PRO A 118 23.98 -4.80 -1.49
CA PRO A 118 24.55 -6.12 -1.67
C PRO A 118 25.57 -6.42 -0.56
N ILE A 119 25.46 -7.60 0.05
CA ILE A 119 26.48 -8.13 0.98
C ILE A 119 27.56 -8.88 0.19
N ARG A 120 27.09 -9.67 -0.78
CA ARG A 120 27.90 -10.43 -1.73
C ARG A 120 27.19 -10.43 -3.08
N LYS A 121 27.84 -10.88 -4.16
CA LYS A 121 27.22 -11.02 -5.48
C LYS A 121 25.98 -11.93 -5.50
N TRP A 122 25.83 -12.79 -4.50
CA TRP A 122 24.74 -13.76 -4.35
C TRP A 122 23.88 -13.56 -3.11
N VAL A 123 24.20 -12.55 -2.27
CA VAL A 123 23.41 -12.17 -1.07
C VAL A 123 23.21 -10.66 -1.05
N ALA A 124 21.98 -10.22 -0.84
CA ALA A 124 21.64 -8.83 -0.63
C ALA A 124 20.66 -8.68 0.53
N PHE A 125 20.71 -7.53 1.17
CA PHE A 125 19.87 -7.15 2.31
C PHE A 125 18.97 -5.97 1.93
N SER A 126 17.77 -5.98 2.48
CA SER A 126 16.86 -4.83 2.41
C SER A 126 16.13 -4.64 3.73
N VAL A 127 15.88 -3.41 4.10
CA VAL A 127 15.09 -3.01 5.27
C VAL A 127 14.20 -1.83 4.88
N GLY A 128 12.99 -1.78 5.42
CA GLY A 128 12.09 -0.67 5.12
C GLY A 128 10.86 -0.63 6.01
N LEU A 129 10.20 0.50 5.96
CA LEU A 129 8.97 0.83 6.67
C LEU A 129 7.88 1.14 5.65
N GLN A 130 6.71 0.51 5.81
CA GLN A 130 5.57 0.71 4.91
C GLN A 130 4.25 0.48 5.64
N PRO A 131 3.16 1.17 5.28
CA PRO A 131 1.83 0.84 5.78
C PRO A 131 1.34 -0.47 5.15
N VAL A 132 0.60 -1.26 5.93
CA VAL A 132 -0.07 -2.51 5.54
C VAL A 132 -1.58 -2.29 5.42
N SER A 133 -2.12 -1.48 6.32
CA SER A 133 -3.52 -1.06 6.27
C SER A 133 -3.69 0.37 6.77
N VAL A 134 -4.77 1.01 6.33
CA VAL A 134 -5.18 2.34 6.79
C VAL A 134 -6.67 2.36 7.05
N VAL A 135 -7.04 3.02 8.14
CA VAL A 135 -8.41 3.31 8.54
C VAL A 135 -8.57 4.83 8.61
N GLY A 136 -9.64 5.34 8.01
CA GLY A 136 -10.00 6.75 8.10
C GLY A 136 -11.38 6.96 7.49
N TYR A 137 -12.34 7.28 8.33
CA TYR A 137 -13.69 7.64 7.91
C TYR A 137 -14.38 8.48 8.98
N GLU A 138 -15.25 9.35 8.54
CA GLU A 138 -16.15 10.09 9.38
C GLU A 138 -17.44 10.36 8.58
N PHE A 139 -18.56 9.84 9.03
CA PHE A 139 -19.86 10.10 8.41
C PHE A 139 -21.00 9.99 9.43
N SER A 140 -22.12 10.59 9.11
CA SER A 140 -23.33 10.50 9.92
C SER A 140 -24.54 10.11 9.07
N GLN A 141 -25.48 9.41 9.71
CA GLN A 141 -26.75 9.02 9.15
C GLN A 141 -27.84 9.45 10.12
N THR A 142 -28.93 9.99 9.58
CA THR A 142 -30.11 10.36 10.36
C THR A 142 -31.28 9.50 9.93
N GLU A 143 -31.96 8.90 10.91
CA GLU A 143 -33.13 8.08 10.69
C GLU A 143 -34.33 8.69 11.47
N GLU A 144 -35.47 8.69 10.85
CA GLU A 144 -36.75 9.10 11.48
C GLU A 144 -37.56 7.86 11.79
N GLY A 145 -38.01 7.75 13.01
CA GLY A 145 -38.88 6.70 13.51
C GLY A 145 -40.01 7.24 14.38
N PHE A 146 -40.88 6.36 14.82
CA PHE A 146 -41.95 6.72 15.75
C PHE A 146 -41.49 6.46 17.20
N SER A 147 -41.68 7.44 18.09
CA SER A 147 -41.41 7.26 19.52
C SER A 147 -42.57 6.59 20.21
N SER A 148 -42.32 5.44 20.86
CA SER A 148 -43.31 4.80 21.73
C SER A 148 -43.50 5.51 23.07
N ILE A 149 -42.61 6.43 23.45
CA ILE A 149 -42.61 7.12 24.75
C ILE A 149 -43.34 8.47 24.64
N SER A 150 -43.26 9.20 23.52
CA SER A 150 -43.71 10.58 23.40
C SER A 150 -44.69 10.85 22.26
N SER A 151 -45.30 9.85 21.67
CA SER A 151 -46.29 9.98 20.55
C SER A 151 -45.87 10.97 19.44
N GLY A 152 -44.58 11.04 19.13
CA GLY A 152 -44.00 11.96 18.17
C GLY A 152 -42.90 11.31 17.31
N THR A 153 -42.41 12.07 16.33
CA THR A 153 -41.27 11.61 15.51
C THR A 153 -40.00 11.60 16.36
N LEU A 154 -39.37 10.45 16.40
CA LEU A 154 -38.02 10.25 16.99
C LEU A 154 -36.99 10.36 15.88
N THR A 155 -36.16 11.37 15.92
CA THR A 155 -34.98 11.46 15.03
C THR A 155 -33.78 10.90 15.76
N THR A 156 -33.16 9.87 15.17
CA THR A 156 -31.92 9.26 15.66
C THR A 156 -30.78 9.64 14.74
N LYS A 157 -29.72 10.25 15.28
CA LYS A 157 -28.50 10.56 14.55
C LYS A 157 -27.43 9.55 14.94
N TYR A 158 -26.94 8.80 13.96
CA TYR A 158 -25.79 7.91 14.08
C TYR A 158 -24.56 8.62 13.55
N GLU A 159 -23.50 8.65 14.32
CA GLU A 159 -22.20 9.19 13.94
C GLU A 159 -21.17 8.04 13.98
N TYR A 160 -20.44 7.88 12.89
CA TYR A 160 -19.42 6.84 12.74
C TYR A 160 -18.09 7.49 12.41
N SER A 161 -17.05 7.13 13.13
CA SER A 161 -15.69 7.55 12.86
C SER A 161 -14.70 6.42 13.08
N GLY A 162 -13.59 6.49 12.40
CA GLY A 162 -12.49 5.56 12.61
C GLY A 162 -11.20 6.12 12.08
N GLU A 163 -10.10 5.72 12.73
CA GLU A 163 -8.76 6.19 12.40
C GLU A 163 -7.70 5.14 12.71
N GLY A 164 -6.49 5.35 12.17
CA GLY A 164 -5.35 4.51 12.45
C GLY A 164 -4.96 3.58 11.31
N GLY A 165 -4.41 2.42 11.66
CA GLY A 165 -3.95 1.42 10.72
C GLY A 165 -2.75 0.64 11.21
N VAL A 166 -2.24 -0.24 10.36
CA VAL A 166 -1.09 -1.11 10.65
C VAL A 166 0.09 -0.70 9.79
N THR A 167 1.21 -0.48 10.43
CA THR A 167 2.51 -0.20 9.80
C THR A 167 3.42 -1.40 9.97
N GLN A 168 4.23 -1.68 8.97
CA GLN A 168 5.18 -2.79 8.94
C GLN A 168 6.61 -2.29 8.79
N LEU A 169 7.47 -2.69 9.71
CA LEU A 169 8.91 -2.66 9.56
C LEU A 169 9.37 -4.04 9.08
N TYR A 170 10.06 -4.10 7.95
CA TYR A 170 10.64 -5.36 7.49
C TYR A 170 12.16 -5.30 7.41
N ALA A 171 12.79 -6.47 7.59
CA ALA A 171 14.20 -6.72 7.31
C ALA A 171 14.32 -8.04 6.57
N GLY A 172 14.97 -8.04 5.42
CA GLY A 172 14.98 -9.19 4.53
C GLY A 172 16.33 -9.48 3.89
N LEU A 173 16.51 -10.76 3.56
CA LEU A 173 17.65 -11.28 2.86
C LEU A 173 17.22 -11.98 1.57
N GLY A 174 17.91 -11.66 0.47
CA GLY A 174 17.83 -12.40 -0.78
C GLY A 174 19.10 -13.22 -0.98
N PHE A 175 18.94 -14.41 -1.49
CA PHE A 175 20.01 -15.37 -1.76
C PHE A 175 19.86 -15.95 -3.17
N LYS A 176 20.94 -15.97 -3.95
CA LYS A 176 20.98 -16.49 -5.33
C LYS A 176 21.91 -17.69 -5.41
N PRO A 177 21.43 -18.92 -5.05
CA PRO A 177 22.27 -20.13 -5.04
C PRO A 177 22.72 -20.55 -6.44
N PHE A 178 21.88 -20.33 -7.46
CA PHE A 178 22.18 -20.67 -8.84
C PHE A 178 21.94 -19.47 -9.76
N ARG A 179 22.52 -19.49 -10.96
CA ARG A 179 22.33 -18.39 -11.93
C ARG A 179 20.86 -18.20 -12.35
N TRP A 180 20.08 -19.28 -12.29
CA TRP A 180 18.67 -19.34 -12.70
C TRP A 180 17.68 -19.28 -11.53
N LEU A 181 18.14 -19.35 -10.26
CA LEU A 181 17.27 -19.41 -9.09
C LEU A 181 17.70 -18.40 -8.03
N ALA A 182 16.75 -17.63 -7.52
CA ALA A 182 16.89 -16.81 -6.34
C ALA A 182 15.78 -17.11 -5.34
N VAL A 183 16.10 -17.08 -4.06
CA VAL A 183 15.18 -17.23 -2.94
C VAL A 183 15.38 -16.08 -1.96
N GLY A 184 14.41 -15.80 -1.13
CA GLY A 184 14.56 -14.77 -0.11
C GLY A 184 13.50 -14.86 0.96
N GLY A 185 13.70 -14.13 2.04
CA GLY A 185 12.74 -14.00 3.12
C GLY A 185 12.81 -12.64 3.78
N ASN A 186 11.67 -12.13 4.20
CA ASN A 186 11.52 -10.96 5.05
C ASN A 186 11.02 -11.40 6.42
N PHE A 187 11.67 -10.91 7.45
CA PHE A 187 11.14 -10.80 8.79
C PHE A 187 10.36 -9.49 8.87
N GLN A 188 9.15 -9.53 9.40
CA GLN A 188 8.22 -8.41 9.41
C GLN A 188 7.72 -8.16 10.84
N PHE A 189 7.82 -6.93 11.30
CA PHE A 189 7.22 -6.46 12.54
C PHE A 189 6.06 -5.52 12.21
N ASN A 190 4.83 -5.94 12.52
CA ASN A 190 3.60 -5.20 12.30
C ASN A 190 3.18 -4.51 13.59
N PHE A 191 2.92 -3.22 13.53
CA PHE A 191 2.50 -2.42 14.69
C PHE A 191 1.54 -1.31 14.29
N GLY A 192 0.71 -0.90 15.23
CA GLY A 192 -0.22 0.21 15.04
C GLY A 192 -1.47 0.08 15.89
N THR A 193 -2.32 1.08 15.82
CA THR A 193 -3.61 1.11 16.51
C THR A 193 -4.71 1.41 15.51
N ILE A 194 -5.82 0.71 15.61
CA ILE A 194 -7.05 0.94 14.87
C ILE A 194 -8.13 1.29 15.86
N SER A 195 -8.80 2.42 15.66
CA SER A 195 -9.94 2.86 16.44
C SER A 195 -11.19 2.96 15.57
N HIS A 196 -12.29 2.38 16.03
CA HIS A 196 -13.62 2.51 15.44
C HIS A 196 -14.56 3.04 16.51
N SER A 197 -15.27 4.13 16.21
CA SER A 197 -16.24 4.73 17.12
C SER A 197 -17.61 4.86 16.44
N SER A 198 -18.65 4.57 17.20
CA SER A 198 -20.04 4.83 16.81
C SER A 198 -20.78 5.49 17.93
N LYS A 199 -21.59 6.51 17.62
CA LYS A 199 -22.38 7.26 18.58
C LYS A 199 -23.80 7.42 18.06
N SER A 200 -24.77 7.14 18.91
CA SER A 200 -26.20 7.35 18.64
C SER A 200 -26.73 8.46 19.53
N THR A 201 -27.34 9.47 18.96
CA THR A 201 -28.01 10.56 19.67
C THR A 201 -29.48 10.67 19.23
N PHE A 202 -30.34 11.04 20.16
CA PHE A 202 -31.77 11.03 19.97
C PHE A 202 -32.34 12.44 20.14
N SER A 203 -33.35 12.79 19.36
CA SER A 203 -34.04 14.10 19.45
C SER A 203 -34.88 14.27 20.72
N ILE A 204 -35.21 13.18 21.40
CA ILE A 204 -36.04 13.16 22.60
C ILE A 204 -35.14 12.88 23.79
N SER A 205 -35.16 13.77 24.79
CA SER A 205 -34.27 13.71 25.97
C SER A 205 -34.47 12.50 26.89
N SER A 206 -35.61 11.82 26.75
CA SER A 206 -35.86 10.56 27.52
C SER A 206 -35.06 9.38 27.02
N TYR A 207 -34.42 9.48 25.85
CA TYR A 207 -33.49 8.46 25.34
C TYR A 207 -32.05 8.88 25.60
N HIS A 208 -31.27 8.01 26.19
CA HIS A 208 -29.87 8.27 26.48
C HIS A 208 -29.00 8.03 25.23
N ALA A 209 -28.08 8.96 24.98
CA ALA A 209 -27.08 8.76 23.93
C ALA A 209 -26.22 7.53 24.26
N THR A 210 -25.87 6.76 23.24
CA THR A 210 -24.98 5.60 23.38
C THR A 210 -23.76 5.84 22.50
N ALA A 211 -22.57 5.61 23.07
CA ALA A 211 -21.33 5.61 22.33
C ALA A 211 -20.60 4.27 22.51
N MET A 212 -20.06 3.74 21.43
CA MET A 212 -19.23 2.55 21.43
C MET A 212 -17.90 2.87 20.75
N THR A 213 -16.80 2.61 21.44
CA THR A 213 -15.46 2.74 20.87
C THR A 213 -14.75 1.40 20.96
N GLN A 214 -14.19 0.95 19.85
CA GLN A 214 -13.34 -0.24 19.74
C GLN A 214 -11.94 0.22 19.39
N GLU A 215 -10.97 -0.11 20.23
CA GLU A 215 -9.55 0.19 20.01
C GLU A 215 -8.77 -1.13 19.97
N ILE A 216 -7.99 -1.32 18.89
CA ILE A 216 -7.21 -2.53 18.62
C ILE A 216 -5.75 -2.10 18.52
N SER A 217 -4.93 -2.47 19.49
CA SER A 217 -3.49 -2.25 19.48
C SER A 217 -2.77 -3.52 18.98
N ILE A 218 -2.02 -3.39 17.90
CA ILE A 218 -1.36 -4.50 17.21
C ILE A 218 0.14 -4.39 17.40
N LYS A 219 0.78 -5.49 17.82
CA LYS A 219 2.24 -5.67 17.88
C LYS A 219 2.56 -7.11 17.58
N ASP A 220 2.97 -7.40 16.34
CA ASP A 220 3.13 -8.77 15.91
C ASP A 220 4.29 -8.99 14.95
N ILE A 221 4.75 -10.23 14.88
CA ILE A 221 5.84 -10.68 14.02
C ILE A 221 5.27 -11.63 12.97
N SER A 222 5.62 -11.40 11.72
CA SER A 222 5.26 -12.26 10.60
C SER A 222 6.44 -12.43 9.64
N GLY A 223 6.26 -13.22 8.61
CA GLY A 223 7.31 -13.42 7.62
C GLY A 223 6.75 -13.78 6.26
N ASN A 224 7.43 -13.30 5.23
CA ASN A 224 7.16 -13.73 3.87
C ASN A 224 8.40 -14.33 3.21
N PHE A 225 8.17 -15.26 2.30
CA PHE A 225 9.19 -15.97 1.53
C PHE A 225 8.94 -15.78 0.05
N GLY A 226 10.03 -15.55 -0.67
CA GLY A 226 9.99 -15.32 -2.10
C GLY A 226 10.89 -16.27 -2.86
N LEU A 227 10.46 -16.60 -4.06
CA LEU A 227 11.23 -17.40 -5.01
C LEU A 227 11.14 -16.76 -6.40
N GLN A 228 12.24 -16.77 -7.14
CA GLN A 228 12.27 -16.35 -8.54
C GLN A 228 13.15 -17.32 -9.36
N ALA A 229 12.56 -17.85 -10.45
CA ALA A 229 13.25 -18.63 -11.46
C ALA A 229 13.47 -17.77 -12.71
N MET A 230 14.71 -17.65 -13.16
CA MET A 230 15.14 -16.86 -14.31
C MET A 230 15.47 -17.81 -15.47
N ILE A 231 14.70 -17.72 -16.54
CA ILE A 231 14.76 -18.60 -17.71
C ILE A 231 15.20 -17.77 -18.92
N PRO A 232 16.45 -17.86 -19.38
CA PRO A 232 16.86 -17.22 -20.62
C PRO A 232 16.19 -17.97 -21.78
N LEU A 233 15.42 -17.25 -22.60
CA LEU A 233 14.72 -17.81 -23.77
C LEU A 233 15.61 -17.75 -25.02
N LYS A 234 16.21 -16.59 -25.26
CA LYS A 234 17.15 -16.27 -26.35
C LYS A 234 18.11 -15.19 -25.87
N GLU A 235 19.06 -14.80 -26.69
CA GLU A 235 19.89 -13.65 -26.44
C GLU A 235 19.01 -12.41 -26.17
N ASN A 236 19.24 -11.75 -25.02
CA ASN A 236 18.48 -10.58 -24.55
C ASN A 236 17.00 -10.80 -24.20
N HIS A 237 16.49 -12.03 -24.25
CA HIS A 237 15.10 -12.37 -23.92
C HIS A 237 15.08 -13.24 -22.65
N ASN A 238 14.45 -12.74 -21.59
CA ASN A 238 14.38 -13.45 -20.32
C ASN A 238 12.92 -13.58 -19.88
N LEU A 239 12.60 -14.73 -19.30
CA LEU A 239 11.36 -14.98 -18.60
C LEU A 239 11.69 -15.18 -17.12
N THR A 240 11.01 -14.43 -16.24
CA THR A 240 11.13 -14.64 -14.80
C THR A 240 9.79 -15.09 -14.24
N VAL A 241 9.78 -16.23 -13.58
CA VAL A 241 8.64 -16.74 -12.83
C VAL A 241 8.90 -16.49 -11.36
N GLY A 242 7.98 -15.82 -10.69
CA GLY A 242 8.08 -15.49 -9.28
C GLY A 242 6.94 -16.07 -8.47
N ALA A 243 7.23 -16.47 -7.24
CA ALA A 243 6.24 -16.89 -6.26
C ALA A 243 6.56 -16.25 -4.90
N VAL A 244 5.51 -15.95 -4.15
CA VAL A 244 5.60 -15.41 -2.78
C VAL A 244 4.61 -16.13 -1.89
N TYR A 245 5.03 -16.45 -0.68
CA TYR A 245 4.23 -17.01 0.37
C TYR A 245 4.35 -16.16 1.63
N GLN A 246 3.22 -15.63 2.11
CA GLN A 246 3.10 -14.94 3.40
C GLN A 246 2.47 -15.87 4.41
N MET A 247 3.10 -16.02 5.55
CA MET A 247 2.56 -16.83 6.64
C MET A 247 1.32 -16.16 7.25
N LYS A 248 0.34 -16.97 7.67
CA LYS A 248 -0.72 -16.51 8.57
C LYS A 248 -0.08 -16.06 9.89
N SER A 249 -0.53 -14.95 10.44
CA SER A 249 -0.11 -14.48 11.76
C SER A 249 -1.31 -14.38 12.69
N SER A 250 -1.23 -15.04 13.85
CA SER A 250 -2.15 -14.81 14.95
C SER A 250 -1.62 -13.63 15.75
N LEU A 251 -2.26 -12.48 15.57
CA LEU A 251 -1.79 -11.22 16.10
C LEU A 251 -1.75 -11.26 17.65
N ASN A 252 -0.63 -10.87 18.22
CA ASN A 252 -0.58 -10.41 19.59
C ASN A 252 -1.21 -9.00 19.63
N ALA A 253 -2.52 -8.97 19.75
CA ALA A 253 -3.30 -7.75 19.74
C ALA A 253 -4.20 -7.68 20.95
N ASP A 254 -4.12 -6.56 21.65
CA ASP A 254 -5.00 -6.21 22.76
C ASP A 254 -6.10 -5.30 22.21
N ALA A 255 -7.35 -5.68 22.39
CA ALA A 255 -8.47 -4.83 22.00
C ALA A 255 -9.38 -4.53 23.19
N THR A 256 -9.85 -3.31 23.23
CA THR A 256 -10.85 -2.85 24.20
C THR A 256 -12.09 -2.34 23.46
N GLN A 257 -13.25 -2.73 23.97
CA GLN A 257 -14.54 -2.19 23.54
C GLN A 257 -15.17 -1.47 24.72
N THR A 258 -15.27 -0.16 24.63
CA THR A 258 -15.92 0.68 25.63
C THR A 258 -17.30 1.09 25.15
N ILE A 259 -18.32 0.77 25.94
CA ILE A 259 -19.73 1.14 25.68
C ILE A 259 -20.14 2.11 26.78
N ILE A 260 -20.56 3.30 26.36
CA ILE A 260 -21.05 4.37 27.23
C ILE A 260 -22.54 4.55 26.96
N THR A 261 -23.35 4.34 28.01
CA THR A 261 -24.78 4.66 28.03
C THR A 261 -25.03 5.58 29.23
N THR A 262 -25.87 5.19 30.18
CA THR A 262 -25.91 5.75 31.55
C THR A 262 -24.68 5.35 32.35
N ASP A 263 -24.19 4.15 32.12
CA ASP A 263 -22.99 3.59 32.72
C ASP A 263 -21.93 3.29 31.66
N THR A 264 -20.68 3.14 32.09
CA THR A 264 -19.58 2.76 31.23
C THR A 264 -19.21 1.30 31.42
N THR A 265 -19.24 0.51 30.37
CA THR A 265 -18.81 -0.88 30.36
C THR A 265 -17.62 -1.03 29.43
N THR A 266 -16.52 -1.63 29.92
CA THR A 266 -15.35 -1.95 29.10
C THR A 266 -15.15 -3.46 29.03
N LEU A 267 -15.06 -3.98 27.82
CA LEU A 267 -14.76 -5.38 27.53
C LEU A 267 -13.35 -5.46 26.91
N SER A 268 -12.57 -6.44 27.32
CA SER A 268 -11.24 -6.70 26.75
C SER A 268 -11.25 -7.98 25.92
N TYR A 269 -10.54 -7.93 24.78
CA TYR A 269 -10.41 -9.04 23.84
C TYR A 269 -8.94 -9.24 23.51
N ASP A 270 -8.35 -10.31 24.01
CA ASP A 270 -6.94 -10.61 23.79
C ASP A 270 -6.79 -11.75 22.79
N ASN A 271 -5.82 -11.64 21.88
CA ASN A 271 -5.44 -12.69 20.94
C ASN A 271 -6.59 -13.23 20.04
N GLN A 272 -7.57 -12.39 19.71
CA GLN A 272 -8.73 -12.74 18.89
C GLN A 272 -8.64 -12.20 17.45
N PHE A 273 -7.43 -11.88 16.99
CA PHE A 273 -7.16 -11.24 15.72
C PHE A 273 -6.11 -12.03 14.94
N ASP A 274 -6.29 -12.12 13.64
CA ASP A 274 -5.33 -12.78 12.75
C ASP A 274 -5.05 -11.90 11.52
N LEU A 275 -3.86 -12.02 10.91
CA LEU A 275 -3.60 -11.57 9.55
C LEU A 275 -3.63 -12.76 8.59
N PRO A 276 -4.10 -12.59 7.35
CA PRO A 276 -4.27 -13.70 6.42
C PRO A 276 -2.94 -14.27 5.93
N MET A 277 -2.94 -15.56 5.68
CA MET A 277 -2.00 -16.16 4.75
C MET A 277 -2.27 -15.62 3.35
N HIS A 278 -1.22 -15.40 2.54
CA HIS A 278 -1.41 -15.16 1.12
C HIS A 278 -0.38 -15.86 0.25
N ILE A 279 -0.78 -16.15 -0.97
CA ILE A 279 0.06 -16.70 -2.03
C ILE A 279 0.00 -15.75 -3.21
N GLY A 280 1.16 -15.44 -3.78
CA GLY A 280 1.29 -14.65 -4.99
C GLY A 280 2.15 -15.39 -6.01
N VAL A 281 1.74 -15.36 -7.27
CA VAL A 281 2.51 -15.90 -8.39
C VAL A 281 2.52 -14.90 -9.53
N GLY A 282 3.62 -14.86 -10.28
CA GLY A 282 3.73 -13.93 -11.39
C GLY A 282 4.74 -14.38 -12.43
N VAL A 283 4.51 -13.90 -13.65
CA VAL A 283 5.38 -14.15 -14.79
C VAL A 283 5.70 -12.83 -15.47
N VAL A 284 6.99 -12.58 -15.69
CA VAL A 284 7.49 -11.36 -16.32
C VAL A 284 8.41 -11.75 -17.49
N TYR A 285 8.07 -11.25 -18.65
CA TYR A 285 8.95 -11.26 -19.81
C TYR A 285 9.72 -9.96 -19.90
N SER A 286 11.02 -10.04 -20.17
CA SER A 286 11.90 -8.90 -20.35
C SER A 286 12.71 -9.05 -21.63
N TYR A 287 12.77 -7.97 -22.42
CA TYR A 287 13.67 -7.81 -23.57
C TYR A 287 14.69 -6.74 -23.25
N THR A 288 15.93 -7.14 -23.00
CA THR A 288 16.98 -6.27 -22.44
C THR A 288 16.46 -5.51 -21.20
N ASP A 289 16.90 -4.29 -20.97
CA ASP A 289 16.28 -3.34 -20.02
C ASP A 289 15.19 -2.48 -20.70
N ALA A 290 14.95 -2.67 -22.01
CA ALA A 290 14.09 -1.80 -22.80
C ALA A 290 12.59 -2.09 -22.59
N LEU A 291 12.21 -3.36 -22.53
CA LEU A 291 10.80 -3.74 -22.38
C LEU A 291 10.64 -4.79 -21.29
N MET A 292 9.69 -4.57 -20.42
CA MET A 292 9.23 -5.54 -19.42
C MET A 292 7.70 -5.58 -19.43
N VAL A 293 7.13 -6.78 -19.55
CA VAL A 293 5.68 -7.02 -19.47
C VAL A 293 5.43 -8.20 -18.56
N GLY A 294 4.44 -8.11 -17.72
CA GLY A 294 4.14 -9.19 -16.78
C GLY A 294 2.71 -9.23 -16.28
N ILE A 295 2.40 -10.35 -15.67
CA ILE A 295 1.10 -10.65 -15.08
C ILE A 295 1.35 -11.27 -13.70
N ASP A 296 0.63 -10.80 -12.69
CA ASP A 296 0.64 -11.33 -11.34
C ASP A 296 -0.78 -11.75 -10.91
N TYR A 297 -0.86 -12.78 -10.10
CA TYR A 297 -2.04 -13.20 -9.37
C TYR A 297 -1.73 -13.32 -7.89
N LYS A 298 -2.61 -12.79 -7.03
CA LYS A 298 -2.53 -12.88 -5.56
C LYS A 298 -3.85 -13.39 -5.00
N ARG A 299 -3.77 -14.34 -4.07
CA ARG A 299 -4.89 -14.78 -3.26
C ARG A 299 -4.58 -14.65 -1.78
N GLU A 300 -5.46 -13.98 -1.05
CA GLU A 300 -5.41 -13.81 0.40
C GLU A 300 -6.55 -14.61 1.04
N PHE A 301 -6.24 -15.41 2.05
CA PHE A 301 -7.16 -16.34 2.71
C PHE A 301 -7.80 -15.69 3.94
N TRP A 302 -8.66 -14.70 3.69
CA TRP A 302 -9.34 -13.93 4.73
C TRP A 302 -10.46 -14.69 5.42
N ASN A 303 -11.07 -15.72 4.80
CA ASN A 303 -12.10 -16.55 5.43
C ASN A 303 -11.62 -17.30 6.69
N ASP A 304 -10.30 -17.46 6.85
CA ASP A 304 -9.68 -18.08 8.01
C ASP A 304 -9.19 -17.08 9.07
N VAL A 305 -9.45 -15.80 8.87
CA VAL A 305 -9.01 -14.70 9.73
C VAL A 305 -10.06 -14.40 10.79
N ARG A 306 -9.65 -14.37 12.05
CA ARG A 306 -10.48 -13.92 13.16
C ARG A 306 -10.36 -12.41 13.36
N PHE A 307 -11.48 -11.78 13.64
CA PHE A 307 -11.59 -10.38 14.03
C PHE A 307 -12.63 -10.28 15.14
N PHE A 308 -12.22 -9.93 16.35
CA PHE A 308 -12.99 -10.09 17.59
C PHE A 308 -13.48 -11.54 17.79
N GLY A 309 -12.64 -12.52 17.43
CA GLY A 309 -12.97 -13.94 17.54
C GLY A 309 -13.81 -14.51 16.40
N GLU A 310 -14.48 -13.67 15.63
CA GLU A 310 -15.39 -14.06 14.54
C GLU A 310 -14.69 -14.16 13.19
N LYS A 311 -15.17 -15.05 12.30
CA LYS A 311 -14.67 -15.26 10.94
C LYS A 311 -15.70 -14.78 9.92
N ASN A 312 -15.76 -13.47 9.70
CA ASN A 312 -16.79 -12.83 8.86
C ASN A 312 -16.23 -12.23 7.56
N PHE A 313 -15.03 -12.67 7.14
CA PHE A 313 -14.38 -12.16 5.96
C PHE A 313 -14.42 -13.15 4.78
N TYR A 314 -14.15 -12.64 3.59
CA TYR A 314 -14.12 -13.37 2.34
C TYR A 314 -12.72 -13.36 1.74
N ASN A 315 -12.34 -14.43 1.07
CA ASN A 315 -11.06 -14.48 0.37
C ASN A 315 -10.97 -13.37 -0.67
N ARG A 316 -9.79 -12.74 -0.75
CA ARG A 316 -9.50 -11.66 -1.69
C ARG A 316 -8.60 -12.18 -2.80
N ASP A 317 -9.07 -12.03 -4.04
CA ASP A 317 -8.30 -12.32 -5.25
C ASP A 317 -7.91 -11.01 -5.93
N LYS A 318 -6.66 -10.93 -6.43
CA LYS A 318 -6.15 -9.78 -7.17
C LYS A 318 -5.41 -10.23 -8.41
N PHE A 319 -5.74 -9.60 -9.55
CA PHE A 319 -5.08 -9.78 -10.85
C PHE A 319 -4.40 -8.48 -11.24
N ILE A 320 -3.18 -8.58 -11.73
CA ILE A 320 -2.35 -7.42 -12.10
C ILE A 320 -1.73 -7.69 -13.46
N VAL A 321 -1.79 -6.69 -14.33
CA VAL A 321 -1.05 -6.66 -15.60
C VAL A 321 -0.27 -5.36 -15.65
N GLY A 322 1.00 -5.45 -15.99
CA GLY A 322 1.86 -4.27 -16.02
C GLY A 322 2.94 -4.33 -17.07
N MET A 323 3.38 -3.16 -17.50
CA MET A 323 4.48 -3.02 -18.46
C MET A 323 5.37 -1.82 -18.13
N GLN A 324 6.65 -1.94 -18.52
CA GLN A 324 7.60 -0.86 -18.54
C GLN A 324 8.30 -0.82 -19.89
N TYR A 325 8.45 0.39 -20.43
CA TYR A 325 9.25 0.67 -21.61
C TYR A 325 10.31 1.71 -21.28
N LEU A 326 11.58 1.38 -21.53
CA LEU A 326 12.73 2.26 -21.40
C LEU A 326 13.47 2.26 -22.74
N PRO A 327 13.26 3.26 -23.61
CA PRO A 327 13.77 3.23 -24.98
C PRO A 327 15.27 2.97 -25.10
N ASP A 328 16.09 3.71 -24.36
CA ASP A 328 17.54 3.51 -24.27
C ASP A 328 18.08 4.17 -22.99
N ALA A 329 18.54 3.35 -22.05
CA ALA A 329 19.09 3.83 -20.76
C ALA A 329 20.32 4.75 -20.93
N ASN A 330 21.07 4.59 -22.03
CA ASN A 330 22.27 5.37 -22.36
C ASN A 330 22.04 6.41 -23.46
N GLY A 331 20.80 6.55 -23.94
CA GLY A 331 20.41 7.39 -25.06
C GLY A 331 20.88 8.84 -24.92
N ARG A 332 21.15 9.49 -26.06
CA ARG A 332 21.61 10.90 -26.09
C ARG A 332 20.49 11.85 -25.68
N ALA A 333 19.28 11.63 -26.18
CA ALA A 333 18.11 12.43 -25.85
C ALA A 333 17.59 12.08 -24.44
N TYR A 334 17.11 13.09 -23.71
CA TYR A 334 16.64 12.90 -22.34
C TYR A 334 15.48 11.91 -22.25
N PHE A 335 14.49 12.04 -23.14
CA PHE A 335 13.29 11.20 -23.16
C PHE A 335 13.54 9.72 -23.51
N GLN A 336 14.68 9.41 -24.15
CA GLN A 336 15.10 8.02 -24.39
C GLN A 336 15.45 7.30 -23.07
N ARG A 337 15.87 8.05 -22.03
CA ARG A 337 16.26 7.54 -20.73
C ARG A 337 15.15 7.54 -19.69
N VAL A 338 14.00 8.10 -20.03
CA VAL A 338 12.79 8.07 -19.20
C VAL A 338 12.16 6.70 -19.29
N ALA A 339 11.82 6.10 -18.14
CA ALA A 339 11.06 4.87 -18.07
C ALA A 339 9.56 5.19 -18.09
N TYR A 340 8.84 4.61 -19.04
CA TYR A 340 7.39 4.73 -19.21
C TYR A 340 6.73 3.47 -18.66
N ARG A 341 5.69 3.61 -17.85
CA ARG A 341 5.04 2.49 -17.18
C ARG A 341 3.53 2.58 -17.29
N PHE A 342 2.89 1.42 -17.45
CA PHE A 342 1.44 1.28 -17.44
C PHE A 342 1.06 0.02 -16.68
N GLY A 343 -0.11 0.06 -16.05
CA GLY A 343 -0.63 -1.09 -15.35
C GLY A 343 -2.12 -1.02 -15.12
N VAL A 344 -2.69 -2.19 -14.94
CA VAL A 344 -4.10 -2.39 -14.59
C VAL A 344 -4.15 -3.42 -13.48
N ASN A 345 -5.01 -3.21 -12.51
CA ASN A 345 -5.33 -4.25 -11.56
C ASN A 345 -6.84 -4.33 -11.30
N TYR A 346 -7.26 -5.54 -10.95
CA TYR A 346 -8.60 -5.86 -10.53
C TYR A 346 -8.54 -6.69 -9.26
N SER A 347 -9.35 -6.36 -8.26
CA SER A 347 -9.45 -7.14 -7.03
C SER A 347 -10.87 -7.14 -6.46
N LYS A 348 -11.16 -8.12 -5.61
CA LYS A 348 -12.34 -8.13 -4.75
C LYS A 348 -11.97 -7.64 -3.35
N SER A 349 -12.92 -7.08 -2.59
CA SER A 349 -12.72 -6.76 -1.18
C SER A 349 -12.62 -8.03 -0.33
N TYR A 350 -12.00 -7.95 0.85
CA TYR A 350 -12.01 -9.04 1.82
C TYR A 350 -13.25 -9.04 2.73
N TYR A 351 -14.06 -8.02 2.66
CA TYR A 351 -15.34 -7.86 3.37
C TYR A 351 -16.50 -7.82 2.36
N SER A 352 -17.71 -7.99 2.86
CA SER A 352 -18.94 -7.84 2.08
C SER A 352 -19.78 -6.70 2.61
N VAL A 353 -20.53 -6.08 1.72
CA VAL A 353 -21.59 -5.11 2.03
C VAL A 353 -22.89 -5.73 1.58
N ASN A 354 -23.79 -5.98 2.54
CA ASN A 354 -25.07 -6.70 2.31
C ASN A 354 -24.92 -8.05 1.57
N GLY A 355 -23.87 -8.80 1.91
CA GLY A 355 -23.61 -10.14 1.36
C GLY A 355 -22.83 -10.17 0.05
N GLU A 356 -22.51 -9.00 -0.54
CA GLU A 356 -21.75 -8.91 -1.78
C GLU A 356 -20.35 -8.32 -1.54
N GLN A 357 -19.31 -8.98 -2.09
CA GLN A 357 -17.96 -8.44 -2.11
C GLN A 357 -17.87 -7.28 -3.10
N LEU A 358 -17.21 -6.20 -2.73
CA LEU A 358 -16.97 -5.07 -3.62
C LEU A 358 -15.90 -5.42 -4.65
N ASN A 359 -16.14 -4.99 -5.88
CA ASN A 359 -15.14 -5.02 -6.96
C ASN A 359 -14.35 -3.72 -6.97
N SER A 360 -13.04 -3.85 -7.09
CA SER A 360 -12.11 -2.74 -7.21
C SER A 360 -11.31 -2.88 -8.51
N PHE A 361 -11.20 -1.79 -9.23
CA PHE A 361 -10.41 -1.70 -10.46
C PHE A 361 -9.54 -0.45 -10.40
N SER A 362 -8.26 -0.56 -10.85
CA SER A 362 -7.44 0.62 -11.04
C SER A 362 -6.61 0.56 -12.33
N LEU A 363 -6.41 1.74 -12.90
CA LEU A 363 -5.55 2.02 -14.04
C LEU A 363 -4.40 2.91 -13.56
N THR A 364 -3.17 2.52 -13.90
CA THR A 364 -1.98 3.24 -13.46
C THR A 364 -1.11 3.62 -14.64
N THR A 365 -0.45 4.76 -14.55
CA THR A 365 0.58 5.18 -15.47
C THR A 365 1.68 5.91 -14.70
N GLY A 366 2.92 5.83 -15.18
CA GLY A 366 4.01 6.51 -14.50
C GLY A 366 5.26 6.70 -15.32
N TRP A 367 6.07 7.63 -14.88
CA TRP A 367 7.33 8.03 -15.51
C TRP A 367 8.47 8.00 -14.51
N GLY A 368 9.61 7.46 -14.95
CA GLY A 368 10.84 7.46 -14.17
C GLY A 368 11.88 8.37 -14.80
N PHE A 369 12.10 9.54 -14.20
CA PHE A 369 13.00 10.59 -14.67
C PHE A 369 14.41 10.41 -14.10
N PRO A 370 15.44 10.05 -14.89
CA PRO A 370 16.80 9.93 -14.41
C PRO A 370 17.43 11.32 -14.21
N LEU A 371 18.06 11.54 -13.06
CA LEU A 371 18.76 12.80 -12.76
C LEU A 371 20.16 12.87 -13.35
N LYS A 372 20.77 11.72 -13.61
CA LYS A 372 22.13 11.61 -14.18
C LYS A 372 22.14 10.58 -15.31
N ARG A 373 23.15 10.61 -16.17
CA ARG A 373 23.46 9.54 -17.09
C ARG A 373 24.20 8.41 -16.37
N GLY A 374 23.99 7.17 -16.79
CA GLY A 374 24.68 5.99 -16.26
C GLY A 374 23.77 4.79 -16.09
N LEU A 375 24.34 3.66 -15.74
CA LEU A 375 23.62 2.38 -15.62
C LEU A 375 22.61 2.39 -14.46
N ASN A 376 22.94 3.06 -13.34
CA ASN A 376 22.07 3.14 -12.14
C ASN A 376 21.88 4.60 -11.69
N PRO A 377 21.17 5.42 -12.48
CA PRO A 377 20.94 6.80 -12.10
C PRO A 377 19.97 6.90 -10.91
N THR A 378 20.17 7.90 -10.06
CA THR A 378 19.11 8.41 -9.18
C THR A 378 17.91 8.81 -10.03
N ARG A 379 16.71 8.37 -9.65
CA ARG A 379 15.47 8.64 -10.40
C ARG A 379 14.42 9.28 -9.52
N ILE A 380 13.67 10.20 -10.09
CA ILE A 380 12.40 10.66 -9.55
C ILE A 380 11.29 9.95 -10.36
N ASN A 381 10.42 9.25 -9.67
CA ASN A 381 9.31 8.56 -10.29
C ASN A 381 8.00 9.25 -9.93
N VAL A 382 7.17 9.43 -10.92
CA VAL A 382 5.84 10.03 -10.80
C VAL A 382 4.84 9.00 -11.27
N THR A 383 3.81 8.74 -10.47
CA THR A 383 2.75 7.78 -10.78
C THR A 383 1.39 8.44 -10.64
N PHE A 384 0.52 8.23 -11.58
CA PHE A 384 -0.90 8.55 -11.54
C PHE A 384 -1.69 7.26 -11.52
N GLU A 385 -2.66 7.18 -10.63
CA GLU A 385 -3.57 6.06 -10.51
C GLU A 385 -5.00 6.59 -10.49
N TYR A 386 -5.84 6.03 -11.33
CA TYR A 386 -7.28 6.17 -11.27
C TYR A 386 -7.87 4.86 -10.77
N GLY A 387 -8.64 4.90 -9.71
CA GLY A 387 -9.27 3.72 -9.12
C GLY A 387 -10.77 3.90 -8.90
N HIS A 388 -11.46 2.77 -8.86
CA HIS A 388 -12.90 2.69 -8.69
C HIS A 388 -13.24 1.51 -7.77
N ASN A 389 -14.01 1.77 -6.72
CA ASN A 389 -14.48 0.80 -5.75
C ASN A 389 -16.01 0.84 -5.64
N GLY A 390 -16.66 -0.34 -5.62
CA GLY A 390 -18.09 -0.47 -5.46
C GLY A 390 -18.92 0.08 -6.63
N VAL A 391 -20.22 0.09 -6.46
CA VAL A 391 -21.20 0.62 -7.43
C VAL A 391 -22.19 1.55 -6.71
N VAL A 392 -22.87 2.43 -7.45
CA VAL A 392 -23.96 3.21 -6.88
C VAL A 392 -25.19 2.31 -6.78
N SER A 393 -25.59 1.98 -5.56
CA SER A 393 -26.86 1.29 -5.28
C SER A 393 -27.44 1.83 -3.97
N ASP A 394 -28.60 1.37 -3.58
CA ASP A 394 -29.22 1.74 -2.29
C ASP A 394 -28.39 1.26 -1.09
N THR A 395 -27.48 0.30 -1.32
CA THR A 395 -26.70 -0.36 -0.29
C THR A 395 -25.19 -0.16 -0.40
N GLN A 396 -24.69 0.36 -1.53
CA GLN A 396 -23.27 0.58 -1.78
C GLN A 396 -22.99 2.01 -2.19
N ILE A 397 -21.83 2.49 -1.81
CA ILE A 397 -21.27 3.79 -2.18
C ILE A 397 -20.25 3.57 -3.29
N ARG A 398 -20.38 4.25 -4.41
CA ARG A 398 -19.33 4.29 -5.42
C ARG A 398 -18.24 5.24 -4.95
N GLU A 399 -17.01 4.73 -4.83
CA GLU A 399 -15.85 5.54 -4.60
C GLU A 399 -14.96 5.56 -5.85
N GLN A 400 -14.64 6.75 -6.33
CA GLN A 400 -13.68 6.98 -7.41
C GLN A 400 -12.54 7.82 -6.86
N TYR A 401 -11.30 7.45 -7.17
CA TYR A 401 -10.16 8.22 -6.69
C TYR A 401 -9.11 8.44 -7.77
N PHE A 402 -8.44 9.58 -7.63
CA PHE A 402 -7.21 9.90 -8.34
C PHE A 402 -6.09 10.00 -7.32
N LYS A 403 -5.07 9.18 -7.51
CA LYS A 403 -3.89 9.15 -6.64
C LYS A 403 -2.66 9.55 -7.43
N PHE A 404 -1.95 10.52 -6.90
CA PHE A 404 -0.64 10.97 -7.38
C PHE A 404 0.42 10.47 -6.40
N THR A 405 1.45 9.78 -6.89
CA THR A 405 2.56 9.30 -6.06
C THR A 405 3.88 9.86 -6.60
N LEU A 406 4.66 10.45 -5.71
CA LEU A 406 6.03 10.89 -5.96
C LEU A 406 6.98 9.96 -5.20
N ASN A 407 7.95 9.39 -5.90
CA ASN A 407 8.95 8.49 -5.33
C ASN A 407 10.35 8.89 -5.78
N ALA A 408 11.29 8.89 -4.83
CA ALA A 408 12.71 9.10 -5.10
C ALA A 408 13.47 7.78 -4.91
N THR A 409 14.19 7.36 -5.94
CA THR A 409 15.14 6.23 -5.89
C THR A 409 16.55 6.78 -5.98
N ILE A 410 17.28 6.76 -4.88
CA ILE A 410 18.65 7.24 -4.79
C ILE A 410 19.60 6.04 -4.85
N ASN A 411 20.44 6.02 -5.86
CA ASN A 411 21.47 5.00 -6.05
C ASN A 411 22.84 5.65 -5.89
N GLU A 412 23.57 5.22 -4.88
CA GLU A 412 24.94 5.71 -4.61
C GLU A 412 25.92 4.54 -4.63
N ARG A 413 27.14 4.81 -5.10
CA ARG A 413 28.24 3.84 -5.04
C ARG A 413 28.92 3.92 -3.69
N TRP A 414 28.92 2.81 -2.98
CA TRP A 414 29.60 2.66 -1.70
C TRP A 414 30.73 1.64 -1.82
N PHE A 415 31.70 1.69 -0.89
CA PHE A 415 32.84 0.76 -0.82
C PHE A 415 33.89 0.92 -1.94
N GLU A 416 33.92 2.02 -2.67
CA GLU A 416 35.06 2.34 -3.52
C GLU A 416 36.24 2.76 -2.63
N LYS A 417 37.36 2.02 -2.70
CA LYS A 417 38.64 2.50 -2.11
C LYS A 417 39.03 3.77 -2.83
N ARG A 418 39.05 4.90 -2.12
CA ARG A 418 39.67 6.12 -2.66
C ARG A 418 41.13 5.82 -2.93
N LYS A 419 41.58 5.95 -4.18
CA LYS A 419 43.01 5.98 -4.50
C LYS A 419 43.55 7.26 -3.86
N LEU A 420 44.32 7.13 -2.81
CA LEU A 420 45.19 8.20 -2.33
C LEU A 420 46.26 8.40 -3.40
N ASN A 421 46.20 9.49 -4.15
CA ASN A 421 47.27 9.96 -5.02
C ASN A 421 48.28 10.71 -4.17
#